data_abe559937628be551ee821c724e7d6b8
#
_entry.id   abe559937628be551ee821c724e7d6b8
#
_cell.length_a   1.000
_cell.length_b   1.000
_cell.length_c   1.000
_cell.angle_alpha   90.00
_cell.angle_beta   90.00
_cell.angle_gamma   90.00
#
_symmetry.space_group_name_H-M   'P 1'
#
loop_
_entity.id
_entity.type
_entity.pdbx_description
1 polymer ?
#
loop_
_entity_poly.entity_id
_entity_poly.type
_entity_poly.pdbx_seq_one_letter_code
_entity_poly.pdbx_strand_id
1 'polypeptide(L)'
;MGSGIAATCAANESLDLGAKRVIMVDKMPVFGGNSAITGFWINVPRTPEQLAHGVKDDSPELFLKDTLKAGEYFNDPKLAHALCFQALESFEYIRKLGCEFAPTPFIQGGHSKIRSLAPKVSAGISVMLPLHRHFLKRGGIMRKNTIVDEIIKDETGRCVGVAVRENYVFDINSRDNDLTNKTGVRKYYRAEKGIVFCAGGFVNDWRMCS
;
A
#
# COMPACT_ATOMS: atom_id res chain seq x y z
N MET A 1 -5.86 -6.06 -5.69
CA MET A 1 -7.05 -5.92 -4.83
C MET A 1 -6.69 -4.99 -3.68
N GLY A 2 -7.51 -3.97 -3.41
CA GLY A 2 -7.20 -2.82 -2.53
C GLY A 2 -6.75 -1.60 -3.34
N SER A 3 -6.71 -0.41 -2.71
CA SER A 3 -6.30 0.86 -3.32
C SER A 3 -5.36 1.68 -2.44
N GLY A 4 -4.85 1.09 -1.36
CA GLY A 4 -3.80 1.68 -0.52
C GLY A 4 -2.43 1.72 -1.23
N ILE A 5 -1.39 2.14 -0.51
CA ILE A 5 -0.05 2.34 -1.08
C ILE A 5 0.48 1.08 -1.77
N ALA A 6 0.37 -0.09 -1.14
CA ALA A 6 0.86 -1.35 -1.71
C ALA A 6 0.20 -1.68 -3.06
N ALA A 7 -1.15 -1.56 -3.13
CA ALA A 7 -1.89 -1.80 -4.36
C ALA A 7 -1.53 -0.79 -5.45
N THR A 8 -1.38 0.47 -5.07
CA THR A 8 -1.09 1.56 -6.02
C THR A 8 0.32 1.45 -6.59
N CYS A 9 1.32 1.13 -5.76
CA CYS A 9 2.69 0.88 -6.23
C CYS A 9 2.74 -0.36 -7.14
N ALA A 10 2.13 -1.48 -6.72
CA ALA A 10 2.08 -2.69 -7.54
C ALA A 10 1.36 -2.48 -8.89
N ALA A 11 0.31 -1.65 -8.91
CA ALA A 11 -0.42 -1.34 -10.12
C ALA A 11 0.39 -0.46 -11.09
N ASN A 12 1.09 0.55 -10.58
CA ASN A 12 1.99 1.39 -11.37
C ASN A 12 3.15 0.57 -11.93
N GLU A 13 3.82 -0.21 -11.07
CA GLU A 13 4.91 -1.10 -11.47
C GLU A 13 4.48 -2.12 -12.54
N SER A 14 3.27 -2.67 -12.40
CA SER A 14 2.73 -3.58 -13.43
C SER A 14 2.62 -2.93 -14.79
N LEU A 15 2.23 -1.65 -14.86
CA LEU A 15 2.21 -0.88 -16.11
C LEU A 15 3.62 -0.57 -16.60
N ASP A 16 4.58 -0.29 -15.70
CA ASP A 16 5.99 -0.07 -16.04
C ASP A 16 6.62 -1.31 -16.67
N LEU A 17 6.25 -2.49 -16.17
CA LEU A 17 6.65 -3.79 -16.71
C LEU A 17 5.85 -4.23 -17.95
N GLY A 18 5.03 -3.36 -18.54
CA GLY A 18 4.35 -3.59 -19.82
C GLY A 18 3.01 -4.31 -19.74
N ALA A 19 2.38 -4.37 -18.56
CA ALA A 19 1.00 -4.89 -18.48
C ALA A 19 0.04 -3.96 -19.25
N LYS A 20 -0.67 -4.51 -20.23
CA LYS A 20 -1.56 -3.72 -21.11
C LYS A 20 -2.83 -3.24 -20.41
N ARG A 21 -3.30 -3.96 -19.40
CA ARG A 21 -4.53 -3.67 -18.67
C ARG A 21 -4.37 -4.03 -17.20
N VAL A 22 -4.44 -3.03 -16.34
CA VAL A 22 -4.38 -3.19 -14.89
C VAL A 22 -5.64 -2.60 -14.28
N ILE A 23 -6.34 -3.40 -13.46
CA ILE A 23 -7.57 -3.00 -12.77
C ILE A 23 -7.31 -3.05 -11.28
N MET A 24 -7.51 -1.93 -10.60
CA MET A 24 -7.47 -1.82 -9.14
C MET A 24 -8.91 -1.78 -8.62
N VAL A 25 -9.27 -2.69 -7.72
CA VAL A 25 -10.60 -2.78 -7.12
C VAL A 25 -10.55 -2.50 -5.63
N ASP A 26 -11.51 -1.74 -5.11
CA ASP A 26 -11.64 -1.46 -3.69
C ASP A 26 -13.10 -1.51 -3.27
N LYS A 27 -13.38 -2.10 -2.10
CA LYS A 27 -14.73 -2.20 -1.55
C LYS A 27 -15.29 -0.85 -1.06
N MET A 28 -14.39 0.08 -0.74
CA MET A 28 -14.77 1.38 -0.18
C MET A 28 -15.28 2.35 -1.26
N PRO A 29 -16.11 3.33 -0.89
CA PRO A 29 -16.59 4.38 -1.79
C PRO A 29 -15.50 5.39 -2.16
N VAL A 30 -14.36 5.37 -1.45
CA VAL A 30 -13.19 6.21 -1.70
C VAL A 30 -11.95 5.35 -1.83
N PHE A 31 -10.97 5.81 -2.62
CA PHE A 31 -9.70 5.12 -2.79
C PHE A 31 -8.66 5.58 -1.76
N GLY A 32 -7.67 4.72 -1.52
CA GLY A 32 -6.50 5.00 -0.70
C GLY A 32 -6.45 4.23 0.61
N GLY A 33 -7.56 3.65 1.06
CA GLY A 33 -7.63 2.88 2.29
C GLY A 33 -6.99 3.60 3.48
N ASN A 34 -6.39 2.87 4.40
CA ASN A 34 -5.69 3.46 5.56
C ASN A 34 -4.52 4.37 5.15
N SER A 35 -3.90 4.13 3.99
CA SER A 35 -2.80 4.97 3.50
C SER A 35 -3.22 6.43 3.25
N ALA A 36 -4.48 6.68 2.91
CA ALA A 36 -4.98 8.02 2.66
C ALA A 36 -5.29 8.82 3.94
N ILE A 37 -5.60 8.14 5.04
CA ILE A 37 -6.04 8.78 6.31
C ILE A 37 -4.93 8.85 7.36
N THR A 38 -3.76 8.23 7.13
CA THR A 38 -2.61 8.31 8.04
C THR A 38 -1.83 9.61 7.84
N GLY A 39 -0.91 9.91 8.78
CA GLY A 39 0.09 10.97 8.59
C GLY A 39 1.10 10.68 7.47
N PHE A 40 1.17 9.44 7.02
CA PHE A 40 2.08 8.94 5.98
C PHE A 40 3.56 9.29 6.23
N TRP A 41 4.01 9.15 7.45
CA TRP A 41 5.42 9.31 7.78
C TRP A 41 6.21 8.14 7.22
N ILE A 42 7.30 8.44 6.52
CA ILE A 42 8.13 7.43 5.89
C ILE A 42 9.54 7.47 6.47
N ASN A 43 10.09 6.31 6.78
CA ASN A 43 11.43 6.16 7.32
C ASN A 43 12.39 5.74 6.21
N VAL A 44 13.35 6.60 5.90
CA VAL A 44 14.27 6.37 4.78
C VAL A 44 15.67 6.84 5.16
N PRO A 45 16.65 5.94 5.25
CA PRO A 45 18.03 6.33 5.49
C PRO A 45 18.65 6.99 4.25
N ARG A 46 19.58 7.90 4.47
CA ARG A 46 20.41 8.52 3.42
C ARG A 46 19.66 9.41 2.43
N THR A 47 18.52 9.96 2.82
CA THR A 47 17.85 10.96 1.99
C THR A 47 18.67 12.25 1.91
N PRO A 48 18.55 13.04 0.83
CA PRO A 48 19.17 14.37 0.76
C PRO A 48 18.82 15.26 1.96
N GLU A 49 17.56 15.18 2.42
CA GLU A 49 17.08 15.91 3.60
C GLU A 49 17.79 15.49 4.88
N GLN A 50 18.01 14.18 5.07
CA GLN A 50 18.74 13.64 6.22
C GLN A 50 20.22 14.09 6.19
N LEU A 51 20.87 14.02 5.02
CA LEU A 51 22.25 14.45 4.84
C LEU A 51 22.40 15.95 5.08
N ALA A 52 21.48 16.77 4.57
CA ALA A 52 21.46 18.22 4.81
C ALA A 52 21.24 18.56 6.29
N HIS A 53 20.53 17.69 7.04
CA HIS A 53 20.34 17.83 8.49
C HIS A 53 21.54 17.35 9.31
N GLY A 54 22.64 16.94 8.67
CA GLY A 54 23.89 16.56 9.32
C GLY A 54 24.03 15.10 9.71
N VAL A 55 23.01 14.26 9.44
CA VAL A 55 23.07 12.82 9.73
C VAL A 55 23.72 12.08 8.55
N LYS A 56 25.01 11.75 8.70
CA LYS A 56 25.83 11.11 7.66
C LYS A 56 26.10 9.63 7.91
N ASP A 57 25.85 9.16 9.12
CA ASP A 57 26.18 7.83 9.61
C ASP A 57 24.98 6.89 9.73
N ASP A 58 23.92 7.14 8.97
CA ASP A 58 22.79 6.24 8.85
C ASP A 58 22.94 5.28 7.65
N SER A 59 22.34 4.10 7.76
CA SER A 59 22.41 3.09 6.70
C SER A 59 21.20 2.16 6.70
N PRO A 60 20.95 1.42 5.59
CA PRO A 60 19.94 0.38 5.55
C PRO A 60 20.13 -0.71 6.61
N GLU A 61 21.38 -1.06 6.95
CA GLU A 61 21.74 -2.05 7.98
C GLU A 61 21.35 -1.56 9.37
N LEU A 62 21.62 -0.29 9.66
CA LEU A 62 21.21 0.33 10.94
C LEU A 62 19.70 0.45 11.04
N PHE A 63 19.04 0.81 9.93
CA PHE A 63 17.59 0.84 9.85
C PHE A 63 16.98 -0.55 10.06
N LEU A 64 17.56 -1.61 9.47
CA LEU A 64 17.14 -2.99 9.69
C LEU A 64 17.30 -3.40 11.16
N LYS A 65 18.45 -3.07 11.79
CA LYS A 65 18.69 -3.34 13.22
C LYS A 65 17.62 -2.69 14.10
N ASP A 66 17.31 -1.42 13.86
CA ASP A 66 16.27 -0.70 14.58
C ASP A 66 14.89 -1.34 14.38
N THR A 67 14.56 -1.68 13.12
CA THR A 67 13.28 -2.30 12.76
C THR A 67 13.08 -3.67 13.43
N LEU A 68 14.09 -4.53 13.39
CA LEU A 68 14.02 -5.84 14.04
C LEU A 68 13.88 -5.72 15.56
N LYS A 69 14.66 -4.80 16.18
CA LYS A 69 14.58 -4.54 17.61
C LYS A 69 13.23 -3.98 18.04
N ALA A 70 12.68 -3.01 17.28
CA ALA A 70 11.38 -2.40 17.57
C ALA A 70 10.23 -3.40 17.46
N GLY A 71 10.35 -4.38 16.59
CA GLY A 71 9.39 -5.49 16.46
C GLY A 71 9.69 -6.67 17.37
N GLU A 72 10.57 -6.50 18.40
CA GLU A 72 10.95 -7.56 19.35
C GLU A 72 11.36 -8.87 18.65
N TYR A 73 11.90 -8.76 17.44
CA TYR A 73 12.31 -9.88 16.56
C TYR A 73 11.19 -10.82 16.12
N PHE A 74 9.93 -10.42 16.24
CA PHE A 74 8.78 -11.13 15.62
C PHE A 74 8.60 -10.81 14.14
N ASN A 75 9.34 -9.87 13.60
CA ASN A 75 9.33 -9.51 12.18
C ASN A 75 9.75 -10.70 11.30
N ASP A 76 9.17 -10.80 10.10
CA ASP A 76 9.78 -11.60 9.04
C ASP A 76 11.10 -10.95 8.61
N PRO A 77 12.27 -11.60 8.80
CA PRO A 77 13.56 -10.98 8.51
C PRO A 77 13.75 -10.62 7.03
N LYS A 78 13.16 -11.39 6.11
CA LYS A 78 13.24 -11.15 4.66
C LYS A 78 12.44 -9.92 4.26
N LEU A 79 11.24 -9.77 4.81
CA LEU A 79 10.41 -8.59 4.57
C LEU A 79 11.02 -7.34 5.21
N ALA A 80 11.54 -7.43 6.44
CA ALA A 80 12.24 -6.32 7.09
C ALA A 80 13.49 -5.90 6.30
N HIS A 81 14.28 -6.86 5.79
CA HIS A 81 15.41 -6.57 4.92
C HIS A 81 14.98 -5.84 3.64
N ALA A 82 13.98 -6.38 2.92
CA ALA A 82 13.48 -5.75 1.70
C ALA A 82 13.00 -4.32 1.95
N LEU A 83 12.23 -4.08 3.02
CA LEU A 83 11.78 -2.75 3.42
C LEU A 83 12.97 -1.79 3.61
N CYS A 84 13.96 -2.18 4.40
CA CYS A 84 15.04 -1.27 4.78
C CYS A 84 16.04 -0.99 3.65
N PHE A 85 16.35 -1.99 2.83
CA PHE A 85 17.33 -1.87 1.75
C PHE A 85 16.75 -1.24 0.48
N GLN A 86 15.43 -1.33 0.28
CA GLN A 86 14.76 -0.71 -0.86
C GLN A 86 14.09 0.63 -0.50
N ALA A 87 14.22 1.10 0.75
CA ALA A 87 13.53 2.29 1.23
C ALA A 87 13.85 3.55 0.40
N LEU A 88 15.14 3.79 0.12
CA LEU A 88 15.57 4.98 -0.61
C LEU A 88 15.08 4.95 -2.07
N GLU A 89 15.22 3.82 -2.76
CA GLU A 89 14.74 3.64 -4.13
C GLU A 89 13.22 3.83 -4.22
N SER A 90 12.47 3.22 -3.31
CA SER A 90 11.02 3.36 -3.24
C SER A 90 10.59 4.81 -2.96
N PHE A 91 11.31 5.52 -2.09
CA PHE A 91 11.07 6.93 -1.79
C PHE A 91 11.32 7.82 -3.01
N GLU A 92 12.43 7.63 -3.70
CA GLU A 92 12.73 8.37 -4.94
C GLU A 92 11.72 8.07 -6.05
N TYR A 93 11.23 6.83 -6.13
CA TYR A 93 10.18 6.46 -7.06
C TYR A 93 8.89 7.28 -6.81
N ILE A 94 8.38 7.31 -5.60
CA ILE A 94 7.15 8.07 -5.31
C ILE A 94 7.33 9.59 -5.46
N ARG A 95 8.53 10.12 -5.20
CA ARG A 95 8.87 11.53 -5.47
C ARG A 95 8.82 11.85 -6.97
N LYS A 96 9.36 10.99 -7.82
CA LYS A 96 9.27 11.13 -9.29
C LYS A 96 7.83 11.15 -9.77
N LEU A 97 6.92 10.49 -9.07
CA LEU A 97 5.49 10.50 -9.37
C LEU A 97 4.75 11.74 -8.83
N GLY A 98 5.45 12.68 -8.20
CA GLY A 98 4.90 13.95 -7.74
C GLY A 98 4.51 13.99 -6.27
N CYS A 99 4.97 13.03 -5.45
CA CYS A 99 4.80 13.12 -4.01
C CYS A 99 5.82 14.09 -3.40
N GLU A 100 5.35 15.06 -2.62
CA GLU A 100 6.19 16.06 -1.98
C GLU A 100 6.30 15.79 -0.48
N PHE A 101 7.53 15.93 0.04
CA PHE A 101 7.83 15.76 1.47
C PHE A 101 8.41 17.03 2.06
N ALA A 102 8.22 17.21 3.37
CA ALA A 102 8.81 18.31 4.11
C ALA A 102 10.33 18.15 4.16
N PRO A 103 11.10 19.25 4.10
CA PRO A 103 12.57 19.19 4.05
C PRO A 103 13.21 18.85 5.40
N THR A 104 12.47 18.92 6.50
CA THR A 104 12.99 18.69 7.85
C THR A 104 12.68 17.27 8.31
N PRO A 105 13.69 16.40 8.40
CA PRO A 105 13.50 15.06 8.95
C PRO A 105 13.35 15.11 10.47
N PHE A 106 12.75 14.06 11.03
CA PHE A 106 12.55 13.90 12.45
C PHE A 106 12.81 12.45 12.89
N ILE A 107 12.79 12.19 14.19
CA ILE A 107 12.94 10.84 14.75
C ILE A 107 11.61 10.30 15.21
N GLN A 108 11.32 9.05 14.86
CA GLN A 108 10.19 8.28 15.40
C GLN A 108 10.68 7.30 16.48
N GLY A 109 9.75 6.85 17.31
CA GLY A 109 10.03 5.82 18.31
C GLY A 109 10.60 4.53 17.69
N GLY A 110 11.57 3.93 18.37
CA GLY A 110 12.26 2.72 17.90
C GLY A 110 13.42 2.97 16.93
N HIS A 111 13.61 4.18 16.44
CA HIS A 111 14.72 4.54 15.55
C HIS A 111 15.90 5.15 16.31
N SER A 112 17.11 4.76 15.94
CA SER A 112 18.37 5.31 16.49
C SER A 112 18.84 6.56 15.76
N LYS A 113 18.27 6.89 14.59
CA LYS A 113 18.62 8.04 13.75
C LYS A 113 17.40 8.83 13.33
N ILE A 114 17.60 10.12 13.09
CA ILE A 114 16.62 11.01 12.45
C ILE A 114 16.53 10.62 10.97
N ARG A 115 15.49 9.86 10.56
CA ARG A 115 15.29 9.36 9.19
C ARG A 115 13.87 9.46 8.69
N SER A 116 12.97 9.99 9.50
CA SER A 116 11.55 10.07 9.17
C SER A 116 11.25 11.35 8.42
N LEU A 117 10.48 11.25 7.37
CA LEU A 117 9.97 12.38 6.59
C LEU A 117 8.44 12.36 6.60
N ALA A 118 7.86 13.54 6.74
CA ALA A 118 6.42 13.74 6.60
C ALA A 118 6.09 14.28 5.20
N PRO A 119 4.92 13.99 4.62
CA PRO A 119 4.45 14.69 3.45
C PRO A 119 4.41 16.20 3.72
N LYS A 120 4.65 17.02 2.69
CA LYS A 120 4.59 18.48 2.77
C LYS A 120 3.21 19.00 3.25
N VAL A 121 2.15 18.34 2.80
CA VAL A 121 0.82 18.45 3.37
C VAL A 121 0.62 17.21 4.24
N SER A 122 0.51 17.40 5.55
CA SER A 122 0.47 16.31 6.54
C SER A 122 -0.84 15.51 6.46
N ALA A 123 -0.99 14.74 5.40
CA ALA A 123 -2.08 13.79 5.20
C ALA A 123 -1.67 12.75 4.15
N GLY A 124 -1.96 11.49 4.39
CA GLY A 124 -1.64 10.39 3.47
C GLY A 124 -2.27 10.56 2.09
N ILE A 125 -3.43 11.22 2.01
CA ILE A 125 -4.07 11.52 0.74
C ILE A 125 -3.18 12.38 -0.19
N SER A 126 -2.30 13.22 0.35
CA SER A 126 -1.36 14.03 -0.44
C SER A 126 -0.32 13.19 -1.18
N VAL A 127 -0.02 11.99 -0.67
CA VAL A 127 0.82 11.00 -1.33
C VAL A 127 0.00 10.11 -2.27
N MET A 128 -1.20 9.68 -1.84
CA MET A 128 -2.02 8.78 -2.63
C MET A 128 -2.54 9.39 -3.93
N LEU A 129 -2.91 10.68 -3.92
CA LEU A 129 -3.47 11.36 -5.11
C LEU A 129 -2.51 11.42 -6.30
N PRO A 130 -1.23 11.85 -6.17
CA PRO A 130 -0.28 11.81 -7.28
C PRO A 130 -0.11 10.42 -7.86
N LEU A 131 -0.02 9.40 -7.02
CA LEU A 131 0.15 8.01 -7.44
C LEU A 131 -1.07 7.47 -8.19
N HIS A 132 -2.29 7.75 -7.70
CA HIS A 132 -3.53 7.39 -8.39
C HIS A 132 -3.67 8.13 -9.72
N ARG A 133 -3.34 9.42 -9.77
CA ARG A 133 -3.37 10.22 -11.00
C ARG A 133 -2.38 9.67 -12.05
N HIS A 134 -1.18 9.30 -11.61
CA HIS A 134 -0.19 8.69 -12.49
C HIS A 134 -0.71 7.38 -13.08
N PHE A 135 -1.27 6.50 -12.25
CA PHE A 135 -1.88 5.24 -12.68
C PHE A 135 -2.99 5.45 -13.73
N LEU A 136 -3.92 6.38 -13.46
CA LEU A 136 -5.03 6.69 -14.36
C LEU A 136 -4.55 7.30 -15.70
N LYS A 137 -3.55 8.22 -15.67
CA LYS A 137 -2.96 8.81 -16.88
C LYS A 137 -2.36 7.76 -17.81
N ARG A 138 -1.94 6.63 -17.30
CA ARG A 138 -1.35 5.51 -18.03
C ARG A 138 -2.38 4.46 -18.46
N GLY A 139 -3.67 4.78 -18.36
CA GLY A 139 -4.75 3.87 -18.75
C GLY A 139 -5.12 2.83 -17.70
N GLY A 140 -4.61 2.95 -16.48
CA GLY A 140 -5.03 2.13 -15.36
C GLY A 140 -6.51 2.33 -15.03
N ILE A 141 -7.18 1.30 -14.57
CA ILE A 141 -8.61 1.30 -14.25
C ILE A 141 -8.80 1.17 -12.74
N MET A 142 -9.56 2.08 -12.15
CA MET A 142 -9.93 2.03 -10.73
C MET A 142 -11.43 1.78 -10.57
N ARG A 143 -11.80 0.79 -9.75
CA ARG A 143 -13.19 0.43 -9.43
C ARG A 143 -13.41 0.50 -7.91
N LYS A 144 -14.15 1.50 -7.47
CA LYS A 144 -14.64 1.63 -6.08
C LYS A 144 -15.95 0.86 -5.89
N ASN A 145 -16.41 0.74 -4.65
CA ASN A 145 -17.64 -0.01 -4.33
C ASN A 145 -17.63 -1.42 -4.95
N THR A 146 -16.45 -2.04 -5.00
CA THR A 146 -16.26 -3.34 -5.62
C THR A 146 -15.54 -4.25 -4.65
N ILE A 147 -16.30 -5.12 -3.98
CA ILE A 147 -15.74 -6.12 -3.07
C ILE A 147 -15.35 -7.37 -3.84
N VAL A 148 -14.25 -7.99 -3.44
CA VAL A 148 -13.85 -9.31 -3.96
C VAL A 148 -14.32 -10.37 -2.98
N ASP A 149 -15.19 -11.24 -3.42
CA ASP A 149 -15.75 -12.33 -2.63
C ASP A 149 -14.89 -13.60 -2.73
N GLU A 150 -14.27 -13.84 -3.90
CA GLU A 150 -13.61 -15.11 -4.17
C GLU A 150 -12.43 -14.93 -5.16
N ILE A 151 -11.35 -15.69 -4.94
CA ILE A 151 -10.25 -15.85 -5.88
C ILE A 151 -10.49 -17.15 -6.64
N ILE A 152 -10.64 -17.06 -7.97
CA ILE A 152 -10.90 -18.19 -8.85
C ILE A 152 -9.58 -18.80 -9.27
N LYS A 153 -9.44 -20.11 -9.06
CA LYS A 153 -8.29 -20.90 -9.48
C LYS A 153 -8.68 -21.89 -10.56
N ASP A 154 -7.77 -22.20 -11.46
CA ASP A 154 -7.91 -23.30 -12.41
C ASP A 154 -7.53 -24.65 -11.77
N GLU A 155 -7.61 -25.72 -12.55
CA GLU A 155 -7.30 -27.09 -12.13
C GLU A 155 -5.85 -27.27 -11.67
N THR A 156 -4.95 -26.39 -12.08
CA THR A 156 -3.54 -26.37 -11.65
C THR A 156 -3.30 -25.61 -10.36
N GLY A 157 -4.34 -24.96 -9.80
CA GLY A 157 -4.25 -24.09 -8.64
C GLY A 157 -3.81 -22.65 -8.95
N ARG A 158 -3.62 -22.30 -10.22
CA ARG A 158 -3.27 -20.94 -10.66
C ARG A 158 -4.47 -20.00 -10.49
N CYS A 159 -4.23 -18.81 -9.96
CA CYS A 159 -5.26 -17.76 -9.89
C CYS A 159 -5.54 -17.19 -11.28
N VAL A 160 -6.76 -17.38 -11.79
CA VAL A 160 -7.19 -16.99 -13.15
C VAL A 160 -8.25 -15.89 -13.16
N GLY A 161 -8.75 -15.49 -12.00
CA GLY A 161 -9.74 -14.44 -11.89
C GLY A 161 -10.24 -14.23 -10.46
N VAL A 162 -11.19 -13.32 -10.35
CA VAL A 162 -11.91 -13.05 -9.10
C VAL A 162 -13.40 -12.92 -9.35
N ALA A 163 -14.22 -13.40 -8.42
CA ALA A 163 -15.61 -13.03 -8.33
C ALA A 163 -15.73 -11.78 -7.45
N VAL A 164 -16.42 -10.78 -7.95
CA VAL A 164 -16.62 -9.49 -7.28
C VAL A 164 -18.11 -9.16 -7.18
N ARG A 165 -18.45 -8.25 -6.28
CA ARG A 165 -19.73 -7.53 -6.35
C ARG A 165 -19.48 -6.05 -6.62
N GLU A 166 -19.92 -5.57 -7.78
CA GLU A 166 -19.92 -4.16 -8.12
C GLU A 166 -21.13 -3.47 -7.47
N ASN A 167 -21.02 -2.16 -7.20
CA ASN A 167 -22.03 -1.40 -6.46
C ASN A 167 -22.27 -1.95 -5.03
N TYR A 168 -21.23 -2.49 -4.44
CA TYR A 168 -21.23 -2.87 -3.03
C TYR A 168 -21.37 -1.63 -2.15
N VAL A 169 -22.27 -1.69 -1.17
CA VAL A 169 -22.50 -0.60 -0.22
C VAL A 169 -21.92 -1.01 1.13
N PHE A 170 -20.78 -0.40 1.48
CA PHE A 170 -20.15 -0.61 2.77
C PHE A 170 -21.00 0.03 3.88
N ASP A 171 -21.36 -0.76 4.90
CA ASP A 171 -22.08 -0.28 6.09
C ASP A 171 -21.13 -0.21 7.28
N ILE A 172 -20.70 0.98 7.64
CA ILE A 172 -19.76 1.23 8.74
C ILE A 172 -20.32 0.79 10.11
N ASN A 173 -21.64 0.68 10.24
CA ASN A 173 -22.30 0.30 11.49
C ASN A 173 -22.41 -1.22 11.65
N SER A 174 -22.14 -1.99 10.62
CA SER A 174 -22.18 -3.45 10.67
C SER A 174 -20.81 -4.03 10.99
N ARG A 175 -20.69 -4.72 12.13
CA ARG A 175 -19.45 -5.38 12.53
C ARG A 175 -19.06 -6.55 11.60
N ASP A 176 -20.04 -7.23 11.05
CA ASP A 176 -19.88 -8.37 10.13
C ASP A 176 -20.18 -8.01 8.68
N ASN A 177 -19.92 -6.77 8.32
CA ASN A 177 -20.30 -6.15 7.05
C ASN A 177 -20.02 -7.04 5.83
N ASP A 178 -18.77 -7.49 5.70
CA ASP A 178 -18.34 -8.22 4.50
C ASP A 178 -18.94 -9.64 4.41
N LEU A 179 -19.42 -10.22 5.51
CA LEU A 179 -20.04 -11.54 5.53
C LEU A 179 -21.55 -11.50 5.29
N THR A 180 -22.23 -10.59 5.97
CA THR A 180 -23.69 -10.53 5.99
C THR A 180 -24.25 -9.63 4.91
N ASN A 181 -23.47 -8.64 4.49
CA ASN A 181 -23.85 -7.69 3.45
C ASN A 181 -23.91 -8.37 2.08
N LYS A 182 -25.09 -8.40 1.49
CA LYS A 182 -25.36 -9.01 0.17
C LYS A 182 -25.56 -7.98 -0.94
N THR A 183 -25.28 -6.69 -0.66
CA THR A 183 -25.39 -5.64 -1.67
C THR A 183 -24.41 -5.82 -2.83
N GLY A 184 -24.76 -5.23 -3.96
CA GLY A 184 -23.94 -5.26 -5.17
C GLY A 184 -24.36 -6.35 -6.17
N VAL A 185 -23.81 -6.24 -7.37
CA VAL A 185 -24.08 -7.14 -8.51
C VAL A 185 -22.86 -8.02 -8.75
N ARG A 186 -23.06 -9.34 -8.71
CA ARG A 186 -21.96 -10.31 -8.94
C ARG A 186 -21.45 -10.23 -10.37
N LYS A 187 -20.12 -10.13 -10.50
CA LYS A 187 -19.35 -10.10 -11.75
C LYS A 187 -18.10 -10.98 -11.62
N TYR A 188 -17.53 -11.33 -12.76
CA TYR A 188 -16.29 -12.10 -12.81
C TYR A 188 -15.23 -11.32 -13.60
N TYR A 189 -14.08 -11.11 -12.98
CA TYR A 189 -12.93 -10.47 -13.65
C TYR A 189 -11.88 -11.52 -13.93
N ARG A 190 -11.58 -11.74 -15.20
CA ARG A 190 -10.50 -12.64 -15.62
C ARG A 190 -9.14 -11.98 -15.39
N ALA A 191 -8.19 -12.72 -14.85
CA ALA A 191 -6.81 -12.30 -14.66
C ALA A 191 -5.88 -13.16 -15.55
N GLU A 192 -5.37 -12.59 -16.62
CA GLU A 192 -4.50 -13.29 -17.58
C GLU A 192 -3.08 -13.46 -17.03
N LYS A 193 -2.57 -12.45 -16.31
CA LYS A 193 -1.21 -12.46 -15.76
C LYS A 193 -1.17 -12.88 -14.30
N GLY A 194 -2.06 -12.36 -13.48
CA GLY A 194 -2.11 -12.66 -12.04
C GLY A 194 -2.94 -11.66 -11.25
N ILE A 195 -2.98 -11.89 -9.95
CA ILE A 195 -3.73 -11.09 -8.98
C ILE A 195 -2.74 -10.70 -7.88
N VAL A 196 -2.65 -9.39 -7.57
CA VAL A 196 -1.89 -8.90 -6.43
C VAL A 196 -2.87 -8.58 -5.30
N PHE A 197 -2.70 -9.25 -4.17
CA PHE A 197 -3.54 -9.07 -2.99
C PHE A 197 -2.94 -8.01 -2.07
N CYS A 198 -3.59 -6.86 -1.94
CA CYS A 198 -3.16 -5.72 -1.14
C CYS A 198 -4.32 -5.17 -0.29
N ALA A 199 -5.07 -6.05 0.36
CA ALA A 199 -6.29 -5.69 1.09
C ALA A 199 -6.03 -4.98 2.42
N GLY A 200 -4.77 -4.82 2.82
CA GLY A 200 -4.36 -4.24 4.09
C GLY A 200 -4.36 -5.25 5.23
N GLY A 201 -4.34 -4.75 6.47
CA GLY A 201 -4.38 -5.59 7.66
C GLY A 201 -5.79 -6.09 7.99
N PHE A 202 -5.87 -7.11 8.83
CA PHE A 202 -7.11 -7.78 9.23
C PHE A 202 -7.48 -7.53 10.71
N VAL A 203 -6.87 -6.56 11.36
CA VAL A 203 -7.09 -6.26 12.79
C VAL A 203 -8.55 -5.96 13.14
N ASN A 204 -9.37 -5.55 12.16
CA ASN A 204 -10.79 -5.33 12.35
C ASN A 204 -11.64 -6.61 12.15
N ASP A 205 -11.04 -7.72 11.76
CA ASP A 205 -11.72 -9.03 11.73
C ASP A 205 -11.49 -9.75 13.06
N TRP A 206 -12.45 -9.60 13.98
CA TRP A 206 -12.37 -10.16 15.31
C TRP A 206 -12.21 -11.69 15.32
N ARG A 207 -12.65 -12.39 14.27
CA ARG A 207 -12.52 -13.85 14.15
C ARG A 207 -11.12 -14.29 13.79
N MET A 208 -10.38 -13.44 13.07
CA MET A 208 -8.97 -13.69 12.77
C MET A 208 -8.05 -13.24 13.91
N CYS A 209 -8.56 -12.44 14.84
CA CYS A 209 -7.80 -11.88 15.96
C CYS A 209 -8.12 -12.52 17.31
N SER A 210 -9.04 -13.50 17.37
CA SER A 210 -9.45 -14.24 18.58
C SER A 210 -8.72 -15.56 18.73
#